data_f948275cd1a432ce8e6e50583283629e
#
_entry.id   f948275cd1a432ce8e6e50583283629e
#
_cell.length_a   1.000
_cell.length_b   1.000
_cell.length_c   1.000
_cell.angle_alpha   90.00
_cell.angle_beta   90.00
_cell.angle_gamma   90.00
#
_symmetry.space_group_name_H-M   'P 1'
#
loop_
_entity.id
_entity.type
_entity.pdbx_description
1 polymer ?
#
loop_
_entity_poly.entity_id
_entity_poly.type
_entity_poly.pdbx_seq_one_letter_code
_entity_poly.pdbx_strand_id
1 'polypeptide(L)'
;MPRAIQIQKQGKPSVMKWVEIPLAKPKSGEILINQSHIGLNYIDVYHRSGMYPLPMPHGIGMEAAGTVEAIGRNVKGLRVGDRVAYASGPPGSYTEMRIMPADRVVKLPAWISNEQAAAMMLQGMTTEYLIRRTYKVRKGETVLFHAAAGGVGLIACQWLKQLGATVIGTVGSSAKAKLAKSHGCDHVINYN
;
A
#
# COMPACT_ATOMS: atom_id res chain seq x y z
N MET A 1 -21.36 9.21 -12.38
CA MET A 1 -19.92 9.50 -12.31
C MET A 1 -19.34 8.77 -11.11
N PRO A 2 -18.13 8.24 -11.16
CA PRO A 2 -17.51 7.62 -9.99
C PRO A 2 -17.19 8.67 -8.92
N ARG A 3 -17.07 8.21 -7.68
CA ARG A 3 -16.77 9.06 -6.54
C ARG A 3 -15.37 8.82 -6.02
N ALA A 4 -14.79 9.85 -5.39
CA ALA A 4 -13.46 9.82 -4.79
C ALA A 4 -13.40 10.66 -3.52
N ILE A 5 -12.45 10.34 -2.66
CA ILE A 5 -12.05 11.23 -1.57
C ILE A 5 -11.08 12.28 -2.15
N GLN A 6 -11.45 13.54 -2.03
CA GLN A 6 -10.59 14.67 -2.34
C GLN A 6 -10.38 15.58 -1.13
N ILE A 7 -9.21 16.23 -1.09
CA ILE A 7 -8.89 17.30 -0.14
C ILE A 7 -8.57 18.57 -0.90
N GLN A 8 -9.15 19.69 -0.44
CA GLN A 8 -8.92 21.03 -0.99
C GLN A 8 -7.78 21.75 -0.26
N LYS A 9 -7.49 21.31 0.96
CA LYS A 9 -6.40 21.81 1.82
C LYS A 9 -5.96 20.68 2.76
N GLN A 10 -4.75 20.77 3.23
CA GLN A 10 -4.21 19.89 4.25
C GLN A 10 -4.90 20.09 5.59
N GLY A 11 -4.95 19.05 6.45
CA GLY A 11 -5.56 19.20 7.77
C GLY A 11 -6.01 17.90 8.43
N LYS A 12 -6.95 18.04 9.37
CA LYS A 12 -7.57 16.95 10.12
C LYS A 12 -8.44 16.06 9.20
N PRO A 13 -8.90 14.88 9.63
CA PRO A 13 -9.74 13.99 8.81
C PRO A 13 -10.96 14.67 8.16
N SER A 14 -11.51 15.71 8.78
CA SER A 14 -12.65 16.47 8.27
C SER A 14 -12.43 17.20 6.92
N VAL A 15 -11.17 17.33 6.47
CA VAL A 15 -10.87 17.92 5.15
C VAL A 15 -11.17 16.94 4.00
N MET A 16 -11.28 15.65 4.27
CA MET A 16 -11.63 14.64 3.29
C MET A 16 -13.09 14.78 2.89
N LYS A 17 -13.33 14.94 1.59
CA LYS A 17 -14.68 15.06 1.02
C LYS A 17 -14.93 13.97 0.01
N TRP A 18 -16.09 13.30 0.12
CA TRP A 18 -16.56 12.33 -0.85
C TRP A 18 -17.27 13.07 -1.97
N VAL A 19 -16.65 13.13 -3.14
CA VAL A 19 -17.09 13.94 -4.28
C VAL A 19 -17.19 13.12 -5.55
N GLU A 20 -18.06 13.51 -6.46
CA GLU A 20 -18.07 12.97 -7.83
C GLU A 20 -16.90 13.53 -8.62
N ILE A 21 -16.28 12.69 -9.43
CA ILE A 21 -15.16 13.06 -10.30
C ILE A 21 -15.48 12.74 -11.77
N PRO A 22 -15.02 13.56 -12.70
CA PRO A 22 -15.13 13.22 -14.11
C PRO A 22 -14.25 12.01 -14.44
N LEU A 23 -14.78 11.09 -15.24
CA LEU A 23 -14.05 9.93 -15.71
C LEU A 23 -13.61 10.16 -17.16
N ALA A 24 -12.32 10.34 -17.37
CA ALA A 24 -11.74 10.41 -18.70
C ALA A 24 -11.52 9.00 -19.30
N LYS A 25 -11.32 8.93 -20.62
CA LYS A 25 -10.85 7.69 -21.26
C LYS A 25 -9.34 7.54 -21.05
N PRO A 26 -8.83 6.30 -20.85
CA PRO A 26 -7.40 6.06 -20.72
C PRO A 26 -6.65 6.45 -22.00
N LYS A 27 -5.56 7.17 -21.85
CA LYS A 27 -4.65 7.56 -22.93
C LYS A 27 -3.71 6.41 -23.28
N SER A 28 -2.79 6.66 -24.23
CA SER A 28 -1.72 5.71 -24.56
C SER A 28 -0.89 5.34 -23.33
N GLY A 29 -0.71 4.04 -23.08
CA GLY A 29 0.01 3.51 -21.91
C GLY A 29 -0.78 3.53 -20.60
N GLU A 30 -2.05 3.93 -20.60
CA GLU A 30 -2.90 3.99 -19.42
C GLU A 30 -4.00 2.93 -19.44
N ILE A 31 -4.47 2.56 -18.26
CA ILE A 31 -5.64 1.69 -18.04
C ILE A 31 -6.64 2.38 -17.13
N LEU A 32 -7.91 2.05 -17.28
CA LEU A 32 -8.96 2.37 -16.32
C LEU A 32 -9.18 1.15 -15.43
N ILE A 33 -9.15 1.36 -14.12
CA ILE A 33 -9.38 0.32 -13.12
C ILE A 33 -10.70 0.64 -12.40
N ASN A 34 -11.59 -0.33 -12.34
CA ASN A 34 -12.72 -0.38 -11.42
C ASN A 34 -12.21 -1.01 -10.12
N GLN A 35 -12.07 -0.21 -9.06
CA GLN A 35 -11.45 -0.63 -7.80
C GLN A 35 -12.48 -1.30 -6.90
N SER A 36 -12.15 -2.49 -6.40
CA SER A 36 -12.99 -3.23 -5.46
C SER A 36 -12.50 -3.12 -4.02
N HIS A 37 -11.19 -2.96 -3.82
CA HIS A 37 -10.56 -2.86 -2.50
C HIS A 37 -9.46 -1.80 -2.53
N ILE A 38 -9.37 -1.04 -1.46
CA ILE A 38 -8.42 0.07 -1.30
C ILE A 38 -7.63 -0.17 -0.02
N GLY A 39 -6.30 -0.16 -0.13
CA GLY A 39 -5.41 -0.25 1.02
C GLY A 39 -5.29 1.09 1.73
N LEU A 40 -5.31 1.06 3.07
CA LEU A 40 -5.08 2.22 3.92
C LEU A 40 -3.68 2.15 4.51
N ASN A 41 -2.91 3.21 4.31
CA ASN A 41 -1.53 3.29 4.75
C ASN A 41 -1.24 4.58 5.50
N TYR A 42 -0.27 4.56 6.41
CA TYR A 42 0.03 5.73 7.23
C TYR A 42 0.55 6.92 6.41
N ILE A 43 1.13 6.68 5.24
CA ILE A 43 1.54 7.73 4.29
C ILE A 43 0.35 8.57 3.82
N ASP A 44 -0.85 8.01 3.77
CA ASP A 44 -2.08 8.73 3.40
C ASP A 44 -2.41 9.82 4.42
N VAL A 45 -2.09 9.57 5.71
CA VAL A 45 -2.18 10.56 6.78
C VAL A 45 -1.15 11.67 6.57
N TYR A 46 0.08 11.33 6.13
CA TYR A 46 1.12 12.32 5.85
C TYR A 46 0.74 13.23 4.68
N HIS A 47 0.18 12.68 3.61
CA HIS A 47 -0.35 13.46 2.50
C HIS A 47 -1.51 14.37 2.95
N ARG A 48 -2.47 13.83 3.68
CA ARG A 48 -3.63 14.57 4.16
C ARG A 48 -3.24 15.71 5.13
N SER A 49 -2.31 15.44 6.04
CA SER A 49 -1.90 16.42 7.08
C SER A 49 -0.92 17.47 6.57
N GLY A 50 -0.25 17.21 5.44
CA GLY A 50 0.76 18.10 4.85
C GLY A 50 2.20 17.83 5.29
N MET A 51 2.45 16.74 6.04
CA MET A 51 3.82 16.32 6.32
C MET A 51 4.56 15.94 5.03
N TYR A 52 3.85 15.34 4.06
CA TYR A 52 4.31 15.16 2.69
C TYR A 52 3.39 15.98 1.79
N PRO A 53 3.79 17.21 1.42
CA PRO A 53 2.92 18.13 0.71
C PRO A 53 2.61 17.62 -0.70
N LEU A 54 1.35 17.79 -1.10
CA LEU A 54 0.87 17.56 -2.46
C LEU A 54 0.24 18.84 -3.00
N PRO A 55 0.29 19.10 -4.32
CA PRO A 55 -0.49 20.17 -4.93
C PRO A 55 -1.99 19.98 -4.66
N MET A 56 -2.70 21.05 -4.36
CA MET A 56 -4.13 21.02 -4.07
C MET A 56 -4.95 21.56 -5.25
N PRO A 57 -6.16 21.06 -5.51
CA PRO A 57 -6.84 19.93 -4.84
C PRO A 57 -6.23 18.59 -5.21
N HIS A 58 -6.30 17.60 -4.31
CA HIS A 58 -5.71 16.29 -4.56
C HIS A 58 -6.54 15.13 -3.98
N GLY A 59 -6.48 13.98 -4.64
CA GLY A 59 -6.90 12.69 -4.06
C GLY A 59 -5.81 12.11 -3.16
N ILE A 60 -6.17 11.29 -2.20
CA ILE A 60 -5.25 10.57 -1.30
C ILE A 60 -5.33 9.06 -1.52
N GLY A 61 -4.39 8.34 -0.92
CA GLY A 61 -4.27 6.89 -1.04
C GLY A 61 -3.26 6.46 -2.10
N MET A 62 -2.57 5.38 -1.83
CA MET A 62 -1.44 4.87 -2.65
C MET A 62 -1.65 3.46 -3.16
N GLU A 63 -2.63 2.72 -2.63
CA GLU A 63 -2.77 1.28 -2.81
C GLU A 63 -4.21 0.89 -3.10
N ALA A 64 -4.40 0.02 -4.08
CA ALA A 64 -5.69 -0.59 -4.35
C ALA A 64 -5.56 -1.84 -5.23
N ALA A 65 -6.65 -2.60 -5.30
CA ALA A 65 -6.85 -3.69 -6.25
C ALA A 65 -8.23 -3.59 -6.89
N GLY A 66 -8.32 -4.05 -8.13
CA GLY A 66 -9.55 -4.01 -8.89
C GLY A 66 -9.45 -4.76 -10.20
N THR A 67 -10.35 -4.44 -11.11
CA THR A 67 -10.45 -5.04 -12.44
C THR A 67 -10.22 -3.98 -13.52
N VAL A 68 -9.47 -4.32 -14.54
CA VAL A 68 -9.26 -3.46 -15.72
C VAL A 68 -10.58 -3.32 -16.47
N GLU A 69 -11.10 -2.10 -16.54
CA GLU A 69 -12.37 -1.75 -17.21
C GLU A 69 -12.13 -1.30 -18.67
N ALA A 70 -11.04 -0.58 -18.92
CA ALA A 70 -10.65 -0.13 -20.25
C ALA A 70 -9.12 0.00 -20.34
N ILE A 71 -8.61 -0.11 -21.55
CA ILE A 71 -7.18 0.06 -21.86
C ILE A 71 -6.98 1.12 -22.95
N GLY A 72 -5.96 1.93 -22.79
CA GLY A 72 -5.49 2.85 -23.81
C GLY A 72 -4.63 2.18 -24.88
N ARG A 73 -4.23 2.93 -25.90
CA ARG A 73 -3.31 2.43 -26.93
C ARG A 73 -1.96 2.06 -26.30
N ASN A 74 -1.22 1.17 -26.95
CA ASN A 74 0.14 0.74 -26.56
C ASN A 74 0.27 0.06 -25.19
N VAL A 75 -0.82 -0.30 -24.51
CA VAL A 75 -0.79 -1.14 -23.31
C VAL A 75 -0.46 -2.58 -23.72
N LYS A 76 0.54 -3.16 -23.07
CA LYS A 76 0.98 -4.56 -23.31
C LYS A 76 0.77 -5.38 -22.03
N GLY A 77 0.47 -6.68 -22.19
CA GLY A 77 0.39 -7.63 -21.07
C GLY A 77 -0.88 -7.55 -20.21
N LEU A 78 -1.75 -6.57 -20.45
CA LEU A 78 -3.01 -6.39 -19.76
C LEU A 78 -4.17 -6.35 -20.76
N ARG A 79 -5.34 -6.82 -20.33
CA ARG A 79 -6.60 -6.79 -21.07
C ARG A 79 -7.76 -6.43 -20.14
N VAL A 80 -8.86 -5.99 -20.72
CA VAL A 80 -10.13 -5.78 -20.00
C VAL A 80 -10.53 -7.08 -19.29
N GLY A 81 -10.97 -6.98 -18.05
CA GLY A 81 -11.29 -8.09 -17.18
C GLY A 81 -10.11 -8.65 -16.35
N ASP A 82 -8.86 -8.25 -16.61
CA ASP A 82 -7.73 -8.67 -15.76
C ASP A 82 -7.85 -8.04 -14.37
N ARG A 83 -7.61 -8.84 -13.34
CA ARG A 83 -7.47 -8.36 -11.98
C ARG A 83 -6.07 -7.82 -11.76
N VAL A 84 -5.98 -6.62 -11.20
CA VAL A 84 -4.73 -5.89 -11.00
C VAL A 84 -4.65 -5.28 -9.61
N ALA A 85 -3.44 -5.03 -9.14
CA ALA A 85 -3.18 -4.24 -7.95
C ALA A 85 -2.00 -3.30 -8.18
N TYR A 86 -1.91 -2.27 -7.35
CA TYR A 86 -0.80 -1.32 -7.33
C TYR A 86 -0.57 -0.77 -5.93
N ALA A 87 0.64 -0.29 -5.66
CA ALA A 87 1.04 0.25 -4.36
C ALA A 87 1.99 1.44 -4.46
N SER A 88 1.90 2.19 -5.56
CA SER A 88 2.72 3.39 -5.76
C SER A 88 1.95 4.48 -6.48
N GLY A 89 2.52 5.69 -6.48
CA GLY A 89 1.89 6.86 -7.07
C GLY A 89 1.58 6.77 -8.57
N PRO A 90 0.81 7.76 -9.04
CA PRO A 90 0.43 8.98 -8.32
C PRO A 90 -0.57 8.70 -7.20
N PRO A 91 -0.63 9.49 -6.10
CA PRO A 91 -1.66 9.37 -5.05
C PRO A 91 -3.08 9.54 -5.60
N GLY A 92 -4.10 9.04 -4.87
CA GLY A 92 -5.51 9.16 -5.28
C GLY A 92 -6.23 7.81 -5.39
N SER A 93 -5.79 6.77 -4.66
CA SER A 93 -6.46 5.47 -4.69
C SER A 93 -7.82 5.44 -3.98
N TYR A 94 -8.17 6.47 -3.18
CA TYR A 94 -9.46 6.52 -2.50
C TYR A 94 -10.56 6.96 -3.48
N THR A 95 -10.85 6.11 -4.45
CA THR A 95 -11.84 6.33 -5.50
C THR A 95 -12.44 5.02 -5.99
N GLU A 96 -13.64 5.07 -6.55
CA GLU A 96 -14.29 3.89 -7.13
C GLU A 96 -13.61 3.46 -8.43
N MET A 97 -13.25 4.43 -9.28
CA MET A 97 -12.59 4.17 -10.56
C MET A 97 -11.42 5.12 -10.78
N ARG A 98 -10.40 4.61 -11.46
CA ARG A 98 -9.16 5.36 -11.62
C ARG A 98 -8.41 5.03 -12.89
N ILE A 99 -7.84 6.06 -13.52
CA ILE A 99 -6.84 5.88 -14.59
C ILE A 99 -5.46 5.75 -13.95
N MET A 100 -4.71 4.74 -14.39
CA MET A 100 -3.35 4.46 -13.94
C MET A 100 -2.44 4.18 -15.14
N PRO A 101 -1.15 4.58 -15.09
CA PRO A 101 -0.15 4.06 -16.00
C PRO A 101 -0.08 2.52 -15.91
N ALA A 102 -0.10 1.84 -17.04
CA ALA A 102 -0.14 0.38 -17.10
C ALA A 102 1.14 -0.28 -16.55
N ASP A 103 2.26 0.43 -16.57
CA ASP A 103 3.55 -0.02 -16.03
C ASP A 103 3.62 0.09 -14.50
N ARG A 104 2.63 0.69 -13.85
CA ARG A 104 2.53 0.84 -12.39
C ARG A 104 1.61 -0.16 -11.73
N VAL A 105 1.06 -1.08 -12.47
CA VAL A 105 0.15 -2.10 -11.95
C VAL A 105 0.71 -3.50 -12.17
N VAL A 106 0.33 -4.41 -11.28
CA VAL A 106 0.69 -5.83 -11.36
C VAL A 106 -0.57 -6.63 -11.60
N LYS A 107 -0.54 -7.53 -12.59
CA LYS A 107 -1.61 -8.50 -12.81
C LYS A 107 -1.62 -9.53 -11.69
N LEU A 108 -2.78 -9.72 -11.08
CA LEU A 108 -2.94 -10.65 -9.97
C LEU A 108 -3.04 -12.09 -10.44
N PRO A 109 -2.33 -13.03 -9.80
CA PRO A 109 -2.54 -14.45 -10.02
C PRO A 109 -3.92 -14.87 -9.47
N ALA A 110 -4.46 -16.00 -9.97
CA ALA A 110 -5.80 -16.45 -9.64
C ALA A 110 -6.02 -16.70 -8.13
N TRP A 111 -4.96 -17.15 -7.45
CA TRP A 111 -4.99 -17.52 -6.03
C TRP A 111 -4.85 -16.36 -5.04
N ILE A 112 -4.58 -15.13 -5.51
CA ILE A 112 -4.61 -13.93 -4.65
C ILE A 112 -5.93 -13.19 -4.91
N SER A 113 -6.69 -12.91 -3.85
CA SER A 113 -7.89 -12.06 -3.95
C SER A 113 -7.54 -10.58 -4.08
N ASN A 114 -8.47 -9.77 -4.57
CA ASN A 114 -8.30 -8.31 -4.61
C ASN A 114 -8.12 -7.72 -3.20
N GLU A 115 -8.85 -8.28 -2.22
CA GLU A 115 -8.74 -7.89 -0.81
C GLU A 115 -7.33 -8.13 -0.26
N GLN A 116 -6.78 -9.33 -0.46
CA GLN A 116 -5.42 -9.65 -0.06
C GLN A 116 -4.40 -8.73 -0.74
N ALA A 117 -4.55 -8.51 -2.04
CA ALA A 117 -3.63 -7.64 -2.78
C ALA A 117 -3.66 -6.19 -2.27
N ALA A 118 -4.85 -5.61 -2.05
CA ALA A 118 -5.00 -4.26 -1.53
C ALA A 118 -4.51 -4.09 -0.09
N ALA A 119 -4.44 -5.18 0.68
CA ALA A 119 -3.96 -5.16 2.06
C ALA A 119 -2.46 -5.37 2.20
N MET A 120 -1.77 -5.84 1.14
CA MET A 120 -0.37 -6.27 1.28
C MET A 120 0.62 -5.62 0.30
N MET A 121 0.17 -5.03 -0.80
CA MET A 121 1.08 -4.57 -1.86
C MET A 121 2.09 -3.55 -1.35
N LEU A 122 1.63 -2.46 -0.75
CA LEU A 122 2.52 -1.40 -0.27
C LEU A 122 3.42 -1.89 0.87
N GLN A 123 2.82 -2.55 1.84
CA GLN A 123 3.52 -3.04 3.03
C GLN A 123 4.49 -4.17 2.68
N GLY A 124 4.09 -5.09 1.81
CA GLY A 124 4.91 -6.20 1.33
C GLY A 124 6.08 -5.73 0.45
N MET A 125 5.83 -4.82 -0.49
CA MET A 125 6.90 -4.22 -1.30
C MET A 125 7.87 -3.42 -0.44
N THR A 126 7.37 -2.70 0.58
CA THR A 126 8.21 -1.98 1.53
C THR A 126 9.10 -2.96 2.31
N THR A 127 8.54 -4.04 2.82
CA THR A 127 9.31 -5.08 3.49
C THR A 127 10.37 -5.67 2.56
N GLU A 128 10.00 -6.03 1.32
CA GLU A 128 10.92 -6.62 0.33
C GLU A 128 12.12 -5.73 0.11
N TYR A 129 11.91 -4.45 -0.24
CA TYR A 129 13.05 -3.61 -0.56
C TYR A 129 13.93 -3.32 0.66
N LEU A 130 13.37 -3.20 1.87
CA LEU A 130 14.14 -2.98 3.08
C LEU A 130 15.09 -4.14 3.39
N ILE A 131 14.57 -5.38 3.37
CA ILE A 131 15.33 -6.56 3.83
C ILE A 131 16.06 -7.31 2.71
N ARG A 132 15.82 -6.97 1.44
CA ARG A 132 16.43 -7.66 0.28
C ARG A 132 17.28 -6.75 -0.60
N ARG A 133 16.94 -5.45 -0.73
CA ARG A 133 17.60 -4.52 -1.65
C ARG A 133 18.38 -3.45 -0.92
N THR A 134 17.80 -2.79 0.09
CA THR A 134 18.49 -1.79 0.90
C THR A 134 19.57 -2.45 1.76
N TYR A 135 19.19 -3.51 2.47
CA TYR A 135 20.11 -4.37 3.21
C TYR A 135 19.70 -5.83 3.02
N LYS A 136 20.56 -6.64 2.44
CA LYS A 136 20.29 -8.07 2.20
C LYS A 136 20.52 -8.86 3.49
N VAL A 137 19.47 -9.02 4.26
CA VAL A 137 19.50 -9.79 5.51
C VAL A 137 19.86 -11.26 5.27
N ARG A 138 20.77 -11.78 6.09
CA ARG A 138 21.29 -13.15 6.04
C ARG A 138 20.87 -13.94 7.28
N LYS A 139 20.89 -15.26 7.17
CA LYS A 139 20.67 -16.18 8.29
C LYS A 139 21.67 -15.90 9.42
N GLY A 140 21.20 -15.89 10.67
CA GLY A 140 22.00 -15.68 11.88
C GLY A 140 22.23 -14.21 12.24
N GLU A 141 21.83 -13.25 11.41
CA GLU A 141 21.91 -11.83 11.75
C GLU A 141 20.83 -11.42 12.77
N THR A 142 21.12 -10.37 13.53
CA THR A 142 20.14 -9.74 14.42
C THR A 142 19.66 -8.43 13.81
N VAL A 143 18.34 -8.27 13.70
CA VAL A 143 17.69 -7.10 13.10
C VAL A 143 16.82 -6.40 14.14
N LEU A 144 17.08 -5.11 14.37
CA LEU A 144 16.18 -4.24 15.13
C LEU A 144 15.15 -3.64 14.17
N PHE A 145 13.87 -3.89 14.44
CA PHE A 145 12.77 -3.39 13.61
C PHE A 145 11.82 -2.51 14.43
N HIS A 146 11.73 -1.22 14.06
CA HIS A 146 10.81 -0.28 14.70
C HIS A 146 9.36 -0.49 14.27
N ALA A 147 8.43 -0.19 15.18
CA ALA A 147 7.00 -0.38 14.94
C ALA A 147 6.64 -1.81 14.48
N ALA A 148 7.22 -2.82 15.15
CA ALA A 148 7.11 -4.23 14.77
C ALA A 148 5.68 -4.78 14.71
N ALA A 149 4.72 -4.14 15.38
CA ALA A 149 3.29 -4.46 15.29
C ALA A 149 2.51 -3.59 14.30
N GLY A 150 3.19 -2.79 13.48
CA GLY A 150 2.59 -2.05 12.37
C GLY A 150 2.47 -2.92 11.12
N GLY A 151 1.77 -2.43 10.08
CA GLY A 151 1.52 -3.21 8.85
C GLY A 151 2.80 -3.75 8.20
N VAL A 152 3.81 -2.90 7.99
CA VAL A 152 5.12 -3.34 7.47
C VAL A 152 5.81 -4.25 8.49
N GLY A 153 5.76 -3.91 9.79
CA GLY A 153 6.42 -4.66 10.86
C GLY A 153 5.94 -6.11 10.98
N LEU A 154 4.65 -6.35 10.87
CA LEU A 154 4.09 -7.70 10.95
C LEU A 154 4.56 -8.59 9.80
N ILE A 155 4.64 -8.06 8.59
CA ILE A 155 5.17 -8.80 7.43
C ILE A 155 6.68 -9.00 7.59
N ALA A 156 7.40 -7.94 8.00
CA ALA A 156 8.86 -7.99 8.18
C ALA A 156 9.27 -9.00 9.24
N CYS A 157 8.60 -9.04 10.39
CA CYS A 157 8.93 -10.00 11.46
C CYS A 157 8.80 -11.44 10.97
N GLN A 158 7.72 -11.78 10.27
CA GLN A 158 7.53 -13.11 9.70
C GLN A 158 8.61 -13.46 8.66
N TRP A 159 8.90 -12.53 7.75
CA TRP A 159 9.87 -12.77 6.69
C TRP A 159 11.29 -12.86 7.22
N LEU A 160 11.69 -11.97 8.14
CA LEU A 160 12.99 -12.03 8.82
C LEU A 160 13.18 -13.34 9.58
N LYS A 161 12.14 -13.79 10.29
CA LYS A 161 12.15 -15.08 10.99
C LYS A 161 12.36 -16.24 10.02
N GLN A 162 11.67 -16.22 8.89
CA GLN A 162 11.82 -17.23 7.84
C GLN A 162 13.22 -17.22 7.20
N LEU A 163 13.89 -16.06 7.13
CA LEU A 163 15.29 -15.95 6.70
C LEU A 163 16.28 -16.49 7.73
N GLY A 164 15.82 -16.80 8.94
CA GLY A 164 16.66 -17.27 10.05
C GLY A 164 17.41 -16.16 10.79
N ALA A 165 16.89 -14.92 10.72
CA ALA A 165 17.39 -13.81 11.51
C ALA A 165 16.74 -13.79 12.90
N THR A 166 17.42 -13.21 13.89
CA THR A 166 16.86 -12.87 15.21
C THR A 166 16.21 -11.48 15.10
N VAL A 167 14.92 -11.38 15.43
CA VAL A 167 14.16 -10.14 15.31
C VAL A 167 13.94 -9.50 16.68
N ILE A 168 14.46 -8.27 16.85
CA ILE A 168 14.18 -7.41 17.99
C ILE A 168 13.21 -6.32 17.53
N GLY A 169 11.97 -6.32 18.04
CA GLY A 169 10.94 -5.36 17.64
C GLY A 169 10.71 -4.29 18.70
N THR A 170 10.43 -3.05 18.29
CA THR A 170 9.97 -2.01 19.22
C THR A 170 8.47 -1.77 19.05
N VAL A 171 7.77 -1.55 20.17
CA VAL A 171 6.32 -1.33 20.22
C VAL A 171 5.94 -0.35 21.32
N GLY A 172 4.74 0.24 21.23
CA GLY A 172 4.23 1.22 22.21
C GLY A 172 3.16 0.67 23.15
N SER A 173 2.94 -0.65 23.25
CA SER A 173 2.01 -1.23 24.23
C SER A 173 2.17 -2.74 24.36
N SER A 174 1.70 -3.28 25.50
CA SER A 174 1.72 -4.73 25.78
C SER A 174 0.88 -5.53 24.77
N ALA A 175 -0.25 -5.00 24.30
CA ALA A 175 -1.06 -5.65 23.28
C ALA A 175 -0.28 -5.76 21.94
N LYS A 176 0.41 -4.68 21.53
CA LYS A 176 1.29 -4.68 20.35
C LYS A 176 2.49 -5.61 20.53
N ALA A 177 3.01 -5.75 21.75
CA ALA A 177 4.09 -6.71 22.04
C ALA A 177 3.65 -8.16 21.79
N LYS A 178 2.46 -8.52 22.26
CA LYS A 178 1.87 -9.85 21.99
C LYS A 178 1.70 -10.09 20.50
N LEU A 179 1.16 -9.10 19.78
CA LEU A 179 0.96 -9.17 18.33
C LEU A 179 2.27 -9.33 17.57
N ALA A 180 3.31 -8.55 17.86
CA ALA A 180 4.62 -8.70 17.23
C ALA A 180 5.24 -10.07 17.47
N LYS A 181 5.17 -10.59 18.71
CA LYS A 181 5.66 -11.93 19.05
C LYS A 181 4.93 -13.03 18.28
N SER A 182 3.61 -12.96 18.16
CA SER A 182 2.83 -13.96 17.39
C SER A 182 3.14 -13.94 15.89
N HIS A 183 3.81 -12.89 15.40
CA HIS A 183 4.24 -12.75 14.01
C HIS A 183 5.77 -12.93 13.84
N GLY A 184 6.44 -13.59 14.74
CA GLY A 184 7.84 -14.00 14.58
C GLY A 184 8.90 -13.06 15.16
N CYS A 185 8.51 -12.03 15.90
CA CYS A 185 9.46 -11.21 16.63
C CYS A 185 9.97 -11.97 17.84
N ASP A 186 11.28 -12.19 17.94
CA ASP A 186 11.90 -12.97 19.03
C ASP A 186 11.94 -12.18 20.35
N HIS A 187 12.33 -10.91 20.26
CA HIS A 187 12.45 -10.02 21.40
C HIS A 187 11.65 -8.74 21.15
N VAL A 188 10.98 -8.23 22.18
CA VAL A 188 10.17 -7.01 22.06
C VAL A 188 10.56 -6.01 23.15
N ILE A 189 10.87 -4.80 22.71
CA ILE A 189 11.10 -3.64 23.57
C ILE A 189 9.83 -2.79 23.53
N ASN A 190 9.15 -2.69 24.67
CA ASN A 190 8.06 -1.73 24.84
C ASN A 190 8.66 -0.44 25.39
N TYR A 191 8.52 0.65 24.63
CA TYR A 191 9.14 1.95 24.97
C TYR A 191 8.22 2.87 25.81
N ASN A 192 7.04 2.38 26.24
CA ASN A 192 6.15 3.07 27.18
C ASN A 192 6.13 2.38 28.54
#